data_08f4f8c1831bdcb699e1d774c4f3a221
#
_entry.id   08f4f8c1831bdcb699e1d774c4f3a221
#
_cell.length_a   1.000
_cell.length_b   1.000
_cell.length_c   1.000
_cell.angle_alpha   90.00
_cell.angle_beta   90.00
_cell.angle_gamma   90.00
#
_symmetry.space_group_name_H-M   'P 1'
#
loop_
_entity.id
_entity.type
_entity.pdbx_description
1 polymer ?
#
loop_
_entity_poly.entity_id
_entity_poly.type
_entity_poly.pdbx_seq_one_letter_code
_entity_poly.pdbx_strand_id
1 'polypeptide(L)'
;MPIPNLTIIGESINDSVPSTNKLFEAGDIAGLKELAKSQDLGGAGYIDVNVGPRSAEFLAEMVRHVQGVTAKPLSIDTPDPVMAEAGLRAYDPARAGRKIPILNSIAQTRRGMFGLTKIMPFMPILLASERVENGVSHPNHTAAEVHQTARELVAEAGQHGIPVDHCIIDPAISPIGADSEGRFHCLMGAINLIHGDPALKGVHMSVGLSNFSVMLPPKRADGSPTKGPLESAFLTMAVPLGMDHVIGSVKRKYEVLAPDHPAMLCLTDCLKLEGFDVIMRVQEYYSS
;
A
#
# COMPACT_ATOMS: atom_id res chain seq x y z
N MET A 1 -5.70 -21.36 -0.67
CA MET A 1 -6.89 -20.81 0.05
C MET A 1 -6.76 -19.29 0.07
N PRO A 2 -7.85 -18.53 -0.07
CA PRO A 2 -7.76 -17.06 0.06
C PRO A 2 -7.09 -16.68 1.38
N ILE A 3 -6.36 -15.55 1.38
CA ILE A 3 -5.73 -15.03 2.59
C ILE A 3 -6.83 -14.48 3.50
N PRO A 4 -6.98 -14.97 4.73
CA PRO A 4 -8.03 -14.53 5.63
C PRO A 4 -7.79 -13.11 6.13
N ASN A 5 -8.86 -12.34 6.34
CA ASN A 5 -8.86 -11.00 6.93
C ASN A 5 -7.99 -9.96 6.18
N LEU A 6 -7.63 -10.21 4.91
CA LEU A 6 -6.89 -9.27 4.10
C LEU A 6 -7.84 -8.25 3.46
N THR A 7 -7.62 -6.98 3.73
CA THR A 7 -8.30 -5.86 3.08
C THR A 7 -7.49 -5.40 1.88
N ILE A 8 -8.09 -5.44 0.69
CA ILE A 8 -7.45 -4.94 -0.53
C ILE A 8 -7.91 -3.49 -0.77
N ILE A 9 -6.96 -2.57 -0.80
CA ILE A 9 -7.13 -1.21 -1.30
C ILE A 9 -6.84 -1.29 -2.79
N GLY A 10 -7.90 -1.22 -3.62
CA GLY A 10 -7.80 -1.46 -5.06
C GLY A 10 -7.10 -0.32 -5.78
N GLU A 11 -5.99 -0.60 -6.44
CA GLU A 11 -5.03 0.38 -6.99
C GLU A 11 -5.26 0.75 -8.47
N SER A 12 -6.37 0.35 -9.11
CA SER A 12 -6.50 0.51 -10.56
C SER A 12 -6.72 1.95 -11.03
N ILE A 13 -7.26 2.85 -10.16
CA ILE A 13 -7.42 4.26 -10.49
C ILE A 13 -6.16 5.00 -10.03
N ASN A 14 -5.09 4.82 -10.79
CA ASN A 14 -3.80 5.42 -10.48
C ASN A 14 -3.12 5.88 -11.78
N ASP A 15 -2.68 7.14 -11.79
CA ASP A 15 -2.04 7.80 -12.94
C ASP A 15 -0.74 7.10 -13.36
N SER A 16 -0.02 6.44 -12.45
CA SER A 16 1.19 5.67 -12.79
C SER A 16 0.89 4.38 -13.57
N VAL A 17 -0.37 3.93 -13.63
CA VAL A 17 -0.78 2.78 -14.44
C VAL A 17 -1.00 3.23 -15.87
N PRO A 18 -0.21 2.75 -16.88
CA PRO A 18 -0.26 3.28 -18.24
C PRO A 18 -1.64 3.23 -18.92
N SER A 19 -2.43 2.20 -18.62
CA SER A 19 -3.80 2.10 -19.17
C SER A 19 -4.75 3.12 -18.54
N THR A 20 -4.58 3.43 -17.26
CA THR A 20 -5.39 4.40 -16.53
C THR A 20 -4.98 5.83 -16.86
N ASN A 21 -3.67 6.06 -17.00
CA ASN A 21 -3.16 7.37 -17.46
C ASN A 21 -3.78 7.77 -18.80
N LYS A 22 -3.91 6.82 -19.76
CA LYS A 22 -4.60 7.09 -21.05
C LYS A 22 -6.06 7.50 -20.86
N LEU A 23 -6.78 6.96 -19.89
CA LEU A 23 -8.15 7.38 -19.59
C LEU A 23 -8.18 8.81 -19.03
N PHE A 24 -7.24 9.14 -18.15
CA PHE A 24 -7.09 10.49 -17.62
C PHE A 24 -6.76 11.50 -18.73
N GLU A 25 -5.80 11.18 -19.60
CA GLU A 25 -5.42 12.05 -20.72
C GLU A 25 -6.56 12.26 -21.74
N ALA A 26 -7.37 11.23 -21.94
CA ALA A 26 -8.53 11.30 -22.83
C ALA A 26 -9.76 11.97 -22.17
N GLY A 27 -9.73 12.26 -20.89
CA GLY A 27 -10.92 12.71 -20.14
C GLY A 27 -12.03 11.66 -20.09
N ASP A 28 -11.70 10.38 -20.21
CA ASP A 28 -12.67 9.27 -20.20
C ASP A 28 -13.15 8.94 -18.79
N ILE A 29 -14.02 9.80 -18.27
CA ILE A 29 -14.65 9.62 -16.96
C ILE A 29 -15.50 8.33 -16.92
N ALA A 30 -16.09 7.92 -18.04
CA ALA A 30 -16.88 6.69 -18.10
C ALA A 30 -15.96 5.46 -17.87
N GLY A 31 -14.81 5.40 -18.54
CA GLY A 31 -13.82 4.35 -18.34
C GLY A 31 -13.27 4.30 -16.91
N LEU A 32 -13.00 5.46 -16.30
CA LEU A 32 -12.55 5.52 -14.89
C LEU A 32 -13.63 5.02 -13.92
N LYS A 33 -14.90 5.34 -14.16
CA LYS A 33 -16.04 4.80 -13.38
C LYS A 33 -16.17 3.28 -13.53
N GLU A 34 -15.97 2.73 -14.72
CA GLU A 34 -15.97 1.28 -14.93
C GLU A 34 -14.80 0.59 -14.20
N LEU A 35 -13.62 1.23 -14.12
CA LEU A 35 -12.53 0.73 -13.27
C LEU A 35 -12.96 0.69 -11.79
N ALA A 36 -13.62 1.73 -11.27
CA ALA A 36 -14.13 1.74 -9.90
C ALA A 36 -15.10 0.59 -9.65
N LYS A 37 -16.11 0.41 -10.53
CA LYS A 37 -17.05 -0.72 -10.43
C LYS A 37 -16.39 -2.07 -10.49
N SER A 38 -15.38 -2.24 -11.36
CA SER A 38 -14.66 -3.49 -11.49
C SER A 38 -13.89 -3.86 -10.23
N GLN A 39 -13.38 -2.88 -9.51
CA GLN A 39 -12.70 -3.08 -8.23
C GLN A 39 -13.68 -3.43 -7.11
N ASP A 40 -14.84 -2.76 -7.07
CA ASP A 40 -15.92 -3.07 -6.13
C ASP A 40 -16.40 -4.53 -6.31
N LEU A 41 -16.72 -4.91 -7.56
CA LEU A 41 -17.10 -6.28 -7.91
C LEU A 41 -15.99 -7.30 -7.64
N GLY A 42 -14.74 -6.89 -7.76
CA GLY A 42 -13.56 -7.71 -7.46
C GLY A 42 -13.28 -7.88 -5.96
N GLY A 43 -14.09 -7.25 -5.09
CA GLY A 43 -14.01 -7.42 -3.64
C GLY A 43 -13.04 -6.45 -2.94
N ALA A 44 -12.70 -5.30 -3.56
CA ALA A 44 -11.95 -4.26 -2.86
C ALA A 44 -12.65 -3.86 -1.55
N GLY A 45 -11.86 -3.68 -0.49
CA GLY A 45 -12.31 -3.08 0.77
C GLY A 45 -12.39 -1.57 0.68
N TYR A 46 -11.42 -0.97 -0.01
CA TYR A 46 -11.33 0.45 -0.37
C TYR A 46 -10.96 0.57 -1.85
N ILE A 47 -11.30 1.71 -2.47
CA ILE A 47 -10.86 2.04 -3.83
C ILE A 47 -9.89 3.21 -3.74
N ASP A 48 -8.66 2.99 -4.17
CA ASP A 48 -7.63 4.02 -4.21
C ASP A 48 -7.84 4.95 -5.39
N VAL A 49 -7.66 6.26 -5.16
CA VAL A 49 -7.84 7.31 -6.16
C VAL A 49 -6.59 8.18 -6.17
N ASN A 50 -5.72 7.92 -7.14
CA ASN A 50 -4.52 8.70 -7.43
C ASN A 50 -4.63 9.30 -8.82
N VAL A 51 -4.68 10.63 -8.89
CA VAL A 51 -4.82 11.37 -10.15
C VAL A 51 -3.50 11.93 -10.66
N GLY A 52 -2.38 11.56 -10.05
CA GLY A 52 -1.07 12.09 -10.40
C GLY A 52 -0.96 13.60 -10.17
N PRO A 53 -0.18 14.34 -11.00
CA PRO A 53 0.12 15.75 -10.82
C PRO A 53 -1.00 16.69 -11.32
N ARG A 54 -2.27 16.26 -11.25
CA ARG A 54 -3.43 17.09 -11.62
C ARG A 54 -3.81 18.03 -10.49
N SER A 55 -4.82 18.89 -10.73
CA SER A 55 -5.23 19.89 -9.73
C SER A 55 -6.03 19.27 -8.57
N ALA A 56 -6.14 20.01 -7.48
CA ALA A 56 -6.95 19.66 -6.32
C ALA A 56 -8.45 19.52 -6.68
N GLU A 57 -8.95 20.39 -7.55
CA GLU A 57 -10.32 20.35 -8.07
C GLU A 57 -10.57 19.08 -8.85
N PHE A 58 -9.59 18.65 -9.67
CA PHE A 58 -9.69 17.42 -10.44
C PHE A 58 -9.77 16.18 -9.53
N LEU A 59 -8.95 16.12 -8.46
CA LEU A 59 -9.04 15.04 -7.47
C LEU A 59 -10.42 15.05 -6.79
N ALA A 60 -10.91 16.22 -6.38
CA ALA A 60 -12.22 16.36 -5.75
C ALA A 60 -13.37 15.89 -6.68
N GLU A 61 -13.30 16.21 -7.97
CA GLU A 61 -14.25 15.72 -8.97
C GLU A 61 -14.16 14.20 -9.13
N MET A 62 -12.95 13.65 -9.19
CA MET A 62 -12.74 12.21 -9.31
C MET A 62 -13.29 11.45 -8.10
N VAL A 63 -13.08 11.95 -6.87
CA VAL A 63 -13.70 11.40 -5.66
C VAL A 63 -15.22 11.31 -5.81
N ARG A 64 -15.89 12.39 -6.24
CA ARG A 64 -17.36 12.39 -6.47
C ARG A 64 -17.77 11.41 -7.57
N HIS A 65 -17.00 11.31 -8.65
CA HIS A 65 -17.27 10.38 -9.75
C HIS A 65 -17.19 8.93 -9.31
N VAL A 66 -16.17 8.57 -8.55
CA VAL A 66 -15.99 7.21 -8.03
C VAL A 66 -17.10 6.89 -7.04
N GLN A 67 -17.39 7.77 -6.08
CA GLN A 67 -18.48 7.57 -5.13
C GLN A 67 -19.87 7.59 -5.77
N GLY A 68 -19.99 8.09 -6.99
CA GLY A 68 -21.23 8.01 -7.77
C GLY A 68 -21.56 6.61 -8.30
N VAL A 69 -20.60 5.66 -8.27
CA VAL A 69 -20.75 4.33 -8.89
C VAL A 69 -20.39 3.15 -7.96
N THR A 70 -19.95 3.43 -6.74
CA THR A 70 -19.63 2.40 -5.72
C THR A 70 -20.04 2.87 -4.34
N ALA A 71 -20.35 1.91 -3.46
CA ALA A 71 -20.58 2.14 -2.04
C ALA A 71 -19.33 1.82 -1.19
N LYS A 72 -18.20 1.52 -1.82
CA LYS A 72 -16.94 1.30 -1.10
C LYS A 72 -16.36 2.63 -0.60
N PRO A 73 -15.74 2.65 0.59
CA PRO A 73 -14.94 3.80 1.02
C PRO A 73 -13.73 3.96 0.10
N LEU A 74 -13.19 5.19 0.05
CA LEU A 74 -12.06 5.50 -0.82
C LEU A 74 -10.76 5.65 -0.01
N SER A 75 -9.66 5.39 -0.69
CA SER A 75 -8.33 5.84 -0.31
C SER A 75 -7.99 7.05 -1.20
N ILE A 76 -7.74 8.20 -0.58
CA ILE A 76 -7.34 9.43 -1.25
C ILE A 76 -5.83 9.44 -1.30
N ASP A 77 -5.27 9.16 -2.48
CA ASP A 77 -3.84 8.97 -2.65
C ASP A 77 -3.19 10.20 -3.28
N THR A 78 -2.54 10.98 -2.45
CA THR A 78 -1.77 12.15 -2.86
C THR A 78 -0.77 12.57 -1.78
N PRO A 79 0.46 12.97 -2.15
CA PRO A 79 1.41 13.57 -1.22
C PRO A 79 1.16 15.07 -0.97
N ASP A 80 0.27 15.70 -1.75
CA ASP A 80 0.01 17.15 -1.69
C ASP A 80 -1.09 17.46 -0.67
N PRO A 81 -0.84 18.30 0.36
CA PRO A 81 -1.83 18.60 1.39
C PRO A 81 -3.05 19.39 0.85
N VAL A 82 -2.90 20.18 -0.22
CA VAL A 82 -4.01 20.92 -0.82
C VAL A 82 -4.94 19.97 -1.57
N MET A 83 -4.36 19.03 -2.31
CA MET A 83 -5.13 17.97 -2.97
C MET A 83 -5.81 17.06 -1.94
N ALA A 84 -5.10 16.68 -0.87
CA ALA A 84 -5.66 15.87 0.22
C ALA A 84 -6.86 16.55 0.88
N GLU A 85 -6.76 17.86 1.16
CA GLU A 85 -7.86 18.65 1.70
C GLU A 85 -9.06 18.63 0.73
N ALA A 86 -8.84 18.88 -0.55
CA ALA A 86 -9.89 18.90 -1.57
C ALA A 86 -10.58 17.54 -1.71
N GLY A 87 -9.81 16.46 -1.70
CA GLY A 87 -10.33 15.09 -1.74
C GLY A 87 -11.18 14.76 -0.50
N LEU A 88 -10.71 15.10 0.70
CA LEU A 88 -11.46 14.90 1.94
C LEU A 88 -12.76 15.73 1.96
N ARG A 89 -12.74 16.99 1.53
CA ARG A 89 -13.94 17.84 1.43
C ARG A 89 -14.96 17.31 0.40
N ALA A 90 -14.49 16.61 -0.62
CA ALA A 90 -15.35 16.01 -1.66
C ALA A 90 -15.95 14.67 -1.25
N TYR A 91 -15.32 13.97 -0.27
CA TYR A 91 -15.76 12.67 0.18
C TYR A 91 -17.06 12.75 0.98
N ASP A 92 -18.03 11.90 0.63
CA ASP A 92 -19.31 11.79 1.32
C ASP A 92 -19.39 10.43 2.06
N PRO A 93 -19.26 10.42 3.40
CA PRO A 93 -19.36 9.18 4.18
C PRO A 93 -20.71 8.47 4.04
N ALA A 94 -21.80 9.20 3.76
CA ALA A 94 -23.12 8.60 3.60
C ALA A 94 -23.17 7.63 2.41
N ARG A 95 -22.41 7.92 1.35
CA ARG A 95 -22.29 7.05 0.16
C ARG A 95 -21.46 5.79 0.42
N ALA A 96 -20.64 5.79 1.46
CA ALA A 96 -19.75 4.68 1.82
C ALA A 96 -20.21 3.93 3.08
N GLY A 97 -21.49 3.89 3.37
CA GLY A 97 -22.03 3.23 4.56
C GLY A 97 -21.53 3.85 5.88
N ARG A 98 -21.24 5.15 5.87
CA ARG A 98 -20.64 5.94 6.97
C ARG A 98 -19.20 5.56 7.33
N LYS A 99 -18.52 4.82 6.48
CA LYS A 99 -17.08 4.55 6.67
C LYS A 99 -16.26 5.79 6.34
N ILE A 100 -15.21 6.00 7.12
CA ILE A 100 -14.25 7.07 6.90
C ILE A 100 -13.29 6.69 5.75
N PRO A 101 -12.72 7.68 5.03
CA PRO A 101 -11.74 7.41 3.98
C PRO A 101 -10.38 7.04 4.56
N ILE A 102 -9.54 6.43 3.74
CA ILE A 102 -8.10 6.37 3.94
C ILE A 102 -7.49 7.64 3.34
N LEU A 103 -6.46 8.20 3.99
CA LEU A 103 -5.55 9.20 3.44
C LEU A 103 -4.18 8.58 3.20
N ASN A 104 -3.80 8.44 1.94
CA ASN A 104 -2.55 7.86 1.49
C ASN A 104 -1.65 8.98 0.91
N SER A 105 -0.59 9.41 1.59
CA SER A 105 -0.05 8.96 2.85
C SER A 105 0.51 10.15 3.64
N ILE A 106 0.66 9.97 4.93
CA ILE A 106 1.37 10.90 5.80
C ILE A 106 2.75 10.31 6.11
N ALA A 107 3.81 11.11 5.88
CA ALA A 107 5.19 10.81 6.25
C ALA A 107 5.74 11.90 7.15
N GLN A 108 6.94 11.73 7.70
CA GLN A 108 7.57 12.76 8.54
C GLN A 108 7.76 14.08 7.80
N THR A 109 7.96 14.06 6.50
CA THR A 109 8.05 15.26 5.64
C THR A 109 6.71 15.96 5.43
N ARG A 110 5.59 15.32 5.76
CA ARG A 110 4.22 15.80 5.51
C ARG A 110 3.34 15.79 6.76
N ARG A 111 3.94 15.94 7.95
CA ARG A 111 3.22 15.92 9.26
C ARG A 111 2.08 16.92 9.34
N GLY A 112 2.16 18.06 8.62
CA GLY A 112 1.08 19.04 8.56
C GLY A 112 -0.27 18.48 8.10
N MET A 113 -0.27 17.35 7.38
CA MET A 113 -1.50 16.68 6.93
C MET A 113 -2.32 16.07 8.07
N PHE A 114 -1.75 15.82 9.26
CA PHE A 114 -2.54 15.44 10.44
C PHE A 114 -3.58 16.50 10.81
N GLY A 115 -3.31 17.78 10.51
CA GLY A 115 -4.27 18.89 10.72
C GLY A 115 -5.56 18.77 9.91
N LEU A 116 -5.60 17.90 8.88
CA LEU A 116 -6.79 17.64 8.06
C LEU A 116 -7.89 16.89 8.83
N THR A 117 -7.61 16.33 10.00
CA THR A 117 -8.64 15.79 10.92
C THR A 117 -9.71 16.81 11.28
N LYS A 118 -9.41 18.12 11.17
CA LYS A 118 -10.38 19.22 11.36
C LYS A 118 -11.47 19.25 10.27
N ILE A 119 -11.25 18.62 9.13
CA ILE A 119 -12.20 18.54 8.02
C ILE A 119 -13.15 17.37 8.26
N MET A 120 -12.57 16.19 8.47
CA MET A 120 -13.29 14.97 8.78
C MET A 120 -12.32 13.90 9.34
N PRO A 121 -12.82 12.90 10.10
CA PRO A 121 -12.03 11.74 10.45
C PRO A 121 -11.57 10.96 9.23
N PHE A 122 -10.36 10.41 9.27
CA PHE A 122 -9.80 9.50 8.24
C PHE A 122 -8.84 8.49 8.88
N MET A 123 -8.51 7.44 8.15
CA MET A 123 -7.45 6.49 8.49
C MET A 123 -6.19 6.88 7.71
N PRO A 124 -5.12 7.37 8.35
CA PRO A 124 -3.88 7.67 7.63
C PRO A 124 -3.11 6.39 7.30
N ILE A 125 -2.60 6.29 6.08
CA ILE A 125 -1.43 5.45 5.82
C ILE A 125 -0.20 6.23 6.26
N LEU A 126 0.53 5.68 7.23
CA LEU A 126 1.72 6.28 7.85
C LEU A 126 2.95 5.68 7.19
N LEU A 127 3.53 6.43 6.24
CA LEU A 127 4.68 5.96 5.47
C LEU A 127 5.97 6.09 6.30
N ALA A 128 6.54 4.96 6.68
CA ALA A 128 7.72 4.87 7.51
C ALA A 128 9.03 4.63 6.73
N SER A 129 9.06 4.98 5.43
CA SER A 129 10.22 4.80 4.56
C SER A 129 11.33 5.83 4.78
N GLU A 130 11.01 6.94 5.45
CA GLU A 130 11.93 8.07 5.65
C GLU A 130 11.76 8.68 7.04
N ARG A 131 12.81 9.32 7.52
CA ARG A 131 12.81 10.13 8.74
C ARG A 131 13.35 11.53 8.46
N VAL A 132 13.00 12.48 9.30
CA VAL A 132 13.50 13.85 9.25
C VAL A 132 14.43 14.11 10.43
N GLU A 133 15.69 14.38 10.14
CA GLU A 133 16.72 14.76 11.11
C GLU A 133 17.24 16.16 10.78
N ASN A 134 17.19 17.09 11.74
CA ASN A 134 17.63 18.47 11.57
C ASN A 134 17.00 19.18 10.35
N GLY A 135 15.73 18.86 10.02
CA GLY A 135 15.02 19.43 8.88
C GLY A 135 15.34 18.80 7.53
N VAL A 136 16.17 17.76 7.49
CA VAL A 136 16.55 17.03 6.27
C VAL A 136 15.90 15.64 6.28
N SER A 137 15.33 15.25 5.14
CA SER A 137 14.80 13.90 4.95
C SER A 137 15.91 12.90 4.66
N HIS A 138 15.87 11.78 5.36
CA HIS A 138 16.77 10.65 5.18
C HIS A 138 15.96 9.37 4.98
N PRO A 139 16.31 8.51 4.03
CA PRO A 139 15.65 7.21 3.90
C PRO A 139 15.95 6.33 5.11
N ASN A 140 15.00 5.51 5.51
CA ASN A 140 15.21 4.45 6.49
C ASN A 140 15.81 3.21 5.80
N HIS A 141 16.93 2.72 6.32
CA HIS A 141 17.65 1.59 5.75
C HIS A 141 17.55 0.34 6.60
N THR A 142 17.19 0.47 7.88
CA THR A 142 17.11 -0.61 8.84
C THR A 142 15.70 -0.80 9.39
N ALA A 143 15.39 -2.03 9.81
CA ALA A 143 14.11 -2.33 10.46
C ALA A 143 13.86 -1.48 11.72
N ALA A 144 14.92 -1.16 12.46
CA ALA A 144 14.84 -0.33 13.66
C ALA A 144 14.49 1.13 13.33
N GLU A 145 15.04 1.70 12.26
CA GLU A 145 14.69 3.07 11.80
C GLU A 145 13.24 3.14 11.34
N VAL A 146 12.79 2.15 10.55
CA VAL A 146 11.38 2.06 10.10
C VAL A 146 10.45 1.95 11.32
N HIS A 147 10.75 1.07 12.27
CA HIS A 147 9.96 0.89 13.48
C HIS A 147 9.91 2.18 14.33
N GLN A 148 11.05 2.85 14.52
CA GLN A 148 11.09 4.11 15.26
C GLN A 148 10.24 5.19 14.58
N THR A 149 10.35 5.33 13.26
CA THR A 149 9.52 6.27 12.48
C THR A 149 8.03 5.93 12.61
N ALA A 150 7.66 4.66 12.55
CA ALA A 150 6.28 4.22 12.74
C ALA A 150 5.74 4.62 14.12
N ARG A 151 6.52 4.40 15.20
CA ARG A 151 6.15 4.83 16.56
C ARG A 151 5.89 6.32 16.65
N GLU A 152 6.77 7.12 16.08
CA GLU A 152 6.66 8.59 16.10
C GLU A 152 5.42 9.07 15.36
N LEU A 153 5.15 8.52 14.16
CA LEU A 153 3.97 8.88 13.38
C LEU A 153 2.66 8.45 14.07
N VAL A 154 2.60 7.27 14.68
CA VAL A 154 1.42 6.82 15.44
C VAL A 154 1.21 7.68 16.71
N ALA A 155 2.28 8.02 17.42
CA ALA A 155 2.19 8.91 18.57
C ALA A 155 1.67 10.31 18.20
N GLU A 156 2.12 10.85 17.06
CA GLU A 156 1.64 12.13 16.54
C GLU A 156 0.19 12.04 16.05
N ALA A 157 -0.20 10.96 15.38
CA ALA A 157 -1.60 10.70 15.02
C ALA A 157 -2.52 10.76 16.25
N GLY A 158 -2.10 10.16 17.38
CA GLY A 158 -2.81 10.23 18.64
C GLY A 158 -2.97 11.66 19.19
N GLN A 159 -1.96 12.53 19.04
CA GLN A 159 -2.04 13.94 19.42
C GLN A 159 -3.09 14.72 18.59
N HIS A 160 -3.36 14.25 17.38
CA HIS A 160 -4.40 14.79 16.49
C HIS A 160 -5.76 14.09 16.63
N GLY A 161 -5.92 13.24 17.66
CA GLY A 161 -7.18 12.55 17.96
C GLY A 161 -7.49 11.36 17.05
N ILE A 162 -6.47 10.83 16.33
CA ILE A 162 -6.62 9.62 15.51
C ILE A 162 -6.37 8.40 16.41
N PRO A 163 -7.35 7.48 16.57
CA PRO A 163 -7.17 6.27 17.35
C PRO A 163 -6.11 5.34 16.73
N VAL A 164 -5.44 4.55 17.55
CA VAL A 164 -4.41 3.60 17.13
C VAL A 164 -4.94 2.61 16.08
N ASP A 165 -6.15 2.12 16.25
CA ASP A 165 -6.85 1.20 15.32
C ASP A 165 -7.38 1.87 14.05
N HIS A 166 -7.11 3.17 13.85
CA HIS A 166 -7.29 3.86 12.58
C HIS A 166 -5.95 4.10 11.85
N CYS A 167 -4.82 3.85 12.50
CA CYS A 167 -3.51 4.03 11.88
C CYS A 167 -3.13 2.80 11.04
N ILE A 168 -2.73 3.04 9.79
CA ILE A 168 -2.22 2.00 8.87
C ILE A 168 -0.74 2.32 8.63
N ILE A 169 0.17 1.48 9.13
CA ILE A 169 1.61 1.69 8.91
C ILE A 169 2.01 1.08 7.57
N ASP A 170 2.70 1.85 6.74
CA ASP A 170 3.40 1.36 5.55
C ASP A 170 4.92 1.31 5.85
N PRO A 171 5.48 0.12 6.10
CA PRO A 171 6.91 -0.05 6.36
C PRO A 171 7.78 0.10 5.11
N ALA A 172 7.20 0.40 3.96
CA ALA A 172 7.76 0.48 2.63
C ALA A 172 8.16 -0.89 2.04
N ILE A 173 7.84 -1.08 0.76
CA ILE A 173 8.21 -2.28 0.00
C ILE A 173 8.96 -1.87 -1.28
N SER A 174 10.01 -2.60 -1.60
CA SER A 174 10.84 -2.39 -2.78
C SER A 174 10.79 -3.58 -3.74
N PRO A 175 11.14 -3.40 -5.03
CA PRO A 175 11.20 -4.49 -6.00
C PRO A 175 12.19 -5.57 -5.58
N ILE A 176 11.69 -6.79 -5.32
CA ILE A 176 12.53 -7.92 -4.89
C ILE A 176 13.57 -8.33 -5.96
N GLY A 177 13.22 -8.15 -7.24
CA GLY A 177 14.13 -8.46 -8.35
C GLY A 177 15.31 -7.49 -8.52
N ALA A 178 15.39 -6.42 -7.71
CA ALA A 178 16.45 -5.45 -7.69
C ALA A 178 17.04 -5.23 -6.28
N ASP A 179 16.72 -6.09 -5.32
CA ASP A 179 17.09 -5.92 -3.93
C ASP A 179 18.53 -6.34 -3.65
N SER A 180 19.48 -5.44 -3.93
CA SER A 180 20.90 -5.59 -3.56
C SER A 180 21.24 -4.97 -2.20
N GLU A 181 20.29 -4.27 -1.57
CA GLU A 181 20.53 -3.49 -0.36
C GLU A 181 19.88 -4.09 0.91
N GLY A 182 19.28 -5.28 0.79
CA GLY A 182 18.61 -5.93 1.93
C GLY A 182 17.28 -5.27 2.32
N ARG A 183 16.60 -4.65 1.37
CA ARG A 183 15.29 -4.00 1.61
C ARG A 183 14.22 -4.99 2.04
N PHE A 184 14.26 -6.21 1.53
CA PHE A 184 13.34 -7.27 1.95
C PHE A 184 13.58 -7.71 3.39
N HIS A 185 14.85 -7.82 3.83
CA HIS A 185 15.19 -8.07 5.23
C HIS A 185 14.71 -6.93 6.13
N CYS A 186 14.96 -5.69 5.71
CA CYS A 186 14.50 -4.50 6.42
C CYS A 186 12.97 -4.54 6.61
N LEU A 187 12.23 -4.78 5.53
CA LEU A 187 10.77 -4.86 5.54
C LEU A 187 10.25 -5.94 6.50
N MET A 188 10.72 -7.17 6.37
CA MET A 188 10.26 -8.28 7.22
C MET A 188 10.65 -8.07 8.68
N GLY A 189 11.84 -7.53 8.93
CA GLY A 189 12.27 -7.13 10.27
C GLY A 189 11.43 -6.01 10.87
N ALA A 190 11.08 -5.00 10.09
CA ALA A 190 10.23 -3.89 10.52
C ALA A 190 8.79 -4.37 10.85
N ILE A 191 8.19 -5.21 10.00
CA ILE A 191 6.89 -5.82 10.26
C ILE A 191 6.91 -6.57 11.59
N ASN A 192 7.95 -7.37 11.83
CA ASN A 192 8.09 -8.12 13.08
C ASN A 192 8.25 -7.22 14.31
N LEU A 193 9.05 -6.14 14.21
CA LEU A 193 9.21 -5.16 15.30
C LEU A 193 7.91 -4.40 15.59
N ILE A 194 7.18 -3.99 14.56
CA ILE A 194 5.88 -3.31 14.69
C ILE A 194 4.87 -4.25 15.36
N HIS A 195 4.78 -5.50 14.90
CA HIS A 195 3.90 -6.52 15.47
C HIS A 195 4.16 -6.79 16.95
N GLY A 196 5.45 -6.85 17.33
CA GLY A 196 5.87 -7.12 18.71
C GLY A 196 5.81 -5.93 19.67
N ASP A 197 5.52 -4.72 19.18
CA ASP A 197 5.55 -3.51 20.01
C ASP A 197 4.21 -3.26 20.71
N PRO A 198 4.15 -3.33 22.07
CA PRO A 198 2.93 -3.03 22.81
C PRO A 198 2.37 -1.63 22.57
N ALA A 199 3.22 -0.64 22.23
CA ALA A 199 2.80 0.73 21.95
C ALA A 199 2.10 0.87 20.59
N LEU A 200 2.28 -0.11 19.70
CA LEU A 200 1.66 -0.16 18.38
C LEU A 200 0.54 -1.21 18.31
N LYS A 201 0.14 -1.76 19.46
CA LYS A 201 -0.92 -2.77 19.49
C LYS A 201 -2.25 -2.21 18.96
N GLY A 202 -2.76 -2.83 17.91
CA GLY A 202 -4.02 -2.46 17.27
C GLY A 202 -3.87 -1.65 15.99
N VAL A 203 -2.63 -1.25 15.61
CA VAL A 203 -2.39 -0.66 14.29
C VAL A 203 -2.66 -1.67 13.19
N HIS A 204 -3.02 -1.16 12.02
CA HIS A 204 -3.01 -1.92 10.78
C HIS A 204 -1.64 -1.77 10.08
N MET A 205 -1.32 -2.69 9.17
CA MET A 205 -0.15 -2.58 8.29
C MET A 205 -0.54 -2.79 6.84
N SER A 206 0.06 -2.00 5.94
CA SER A 206 -0.14 -2.08 4.49
C SER A 206 1.17 -1.88 3.74
N VAL A 207 1.21 -2.36 2.50
CA VAL A 207 2.25 -2.03 1.52
C VAL A 207 1.65 -1.89 0.13
N GLY A 208 2.32 -1.13 -0.74
CA GLY A 208 2.03 -1.11 -2.18
C GLY A 208 2.53 -2.39 -2.85
N LEU A 209 1.74 -3.46 -2.75
CA LEU A 209 2.19 -4.83 -3.05
C LEU A 209 2.66 -5.03 -4.50
N SER A 210 2.09 -4.31 -5.46
CA SER A 210 2.53 -4.38 -6.86
C SER A 210 3.98 -3.92 -7.06
N ASN A 211 4.51 -3.06 -6.18
CA ASN A 211 5.91 -2.63 -6.22
C ASN A 211 6.88 -3.79 -5.97
N PHE A 212 6.48 -4.77 -5.16
CA PHE A 212 7.32 -5.93 -4.84
C PHE A 212 7.74 -6.71 -6.08
N SER A 213 6.81 -6.87 -7.03
CA SER A 213 7.01 -7.68 -8.23
C SER A 213 7.14 -6.88 -9.53
N VAL A 214 7.20 -5.53 -9.47
CA VAL A 214 7.06 -4.65 -10.65
C VAL A 214 8.07 -4.96 -11.77
N MET A 215 9.32 -5.24 -11.42
CA MET A 215 10.40 -5.48 -12.39
C MET A 215 10.49 -6.93 -12.89
N LEU A 216 9.67 -7.83 -12.37
CA LEU A 216 9.73 -9.23 -12.75
C LEU A 216 8.98 -9.51 -14.06
N PRO A 217 9.39 -10.52 -14.85
CA PRO A 217 8.65 -10.95 -16.02
C PRO A 217 7.24 -11.43 -15.62
N PRO A 218 6.23 -11.31 -16.50
CA PRO A 218 4.88 -11.75 -16.18
C PRO A 218 4.74 -13.25 -16.00
N LYS A 219 5.62 -14.03 -16.66
CA LYS A 219 5.64 -15.50 -16.65
C LYS A 219 7.02 -16.02 -16.36
N ARG A 220 7.08 -17.17 -15.70
CA ARG A 220 8.28 -18.02 -15.55
C ARG A 220 8.61 -18.75 -16.86
N ALA A 221 9.78 -19.40 -16.90
CA ALA A 221 10.20 -20.17 -18.08
C ALA A 221 9.22 -21.32 -18.41
N ASP A 222 8.59 -21.93 -17.40
CA ASP A 222 7.56 -22.97 -17.56
C ASP A 222 6.19 -22.43 -18.03
N GLY A 223 6.05 -21.12 -18.22
CA GLY A 223 4.82 -20.44 -18.64
C GLY A 223 3.85 -20.09 -17.50
N SER A 224 4.12 -20.50 -16.27
CA SER A 224 3.32 -20.17 -15.09
C SER A 224 3.48 -18.69 -14.67
N PRO A 225 2.54 -18.11 -13.90
CA PRO A 225 2.65 -16.73 -13.44
C PRO A 225 3.85 -16.54 -12.51
N THR A 226 4.59 -15.43 -12.66
CA THR A 226 5.70 -15.07 -11.76
C THR A 226 5.20 -14.25 -10.56
N LYS A 227 4.46 -13.15 -10.84
CA LYS A 227 4.20 -12.09 -9.86
C LYS A 227 3.22 -12.50 -8.77
N GLY A 228 2.05 -13.02 -9.15
CA GLY A 228 1.00 -13.38 -8.20
C GLY A 228 1.43 -14.39 -7.14
N PRO A 229 2.13 -15.47 -7.49
CA PRO A 229 2.65 -16.39 -6.49
C PRO A 229 3.69 -15.76 -5.54
N LEU A 230 4.60 -14.89 -6.02
CA LEU A 230 5.54 -14.19 -5.13
C LEU A 230 4.85 -13.21 -4.18
N GLU A 231 3.85 -12.48 -4.66
CA GLU A 231 3.02 -11.61 -3.83
C GLU A 231 2.24 -12.43 -2.78
N SER A 232 1.71 -13.57 -3.16
CA SER A 232 1.04 -14.51 -2.25
C SER A 232 2.00 -15.10 -1.21
N ALA A 233 3.25 -15.41 -1.60
CA ALA A 233 4.27 -15.89 -0.69
C ALA A 233 4.63 -14.80 0.35
N PHE A 234 4.85 -13.57 -0.09
CA PHE A 234 5.06 -12.44 0.82
C PHE A 234 3.91 -12.30 1.83
N LEU A 235 2.67 -12.30 1.35
CA LEU A 235 1.50 -12.19 2.22
C LEU A 235 1.35 -13.39 3.16
N THR A 236 1.69 -14.60 2.71
CA THR A 236 1.70 -15.80 3.58
C THR A 236 2.66 -15.63 4.75
N MET A 237 3.78 -14.92 4.56
CA MET A 237 4.76 -14.62 5.61
C MET A 237 4.37 -13.43 6.49
N ALA A 238 3.79 -12.37 5.89
CA ALA A 238 3.56 -11.09 6.56
C ALA A 238 2.23 -11.03 7.34
N VAL A 239 1.17 -11.70 6.86
CA VAL A 239 -0.15 -11.68 7.52
C VAL A 239 -0.13 -12.25 8.93
N PRO A 240 0.57 -13.36 9.24
CA PRO A 240 0.73 -13.82 10.62
C PRO A 240 1.45 -12.83 11.55
N LEU A 241 2.18 -11.86 10.98
CA LEU A 241 2.86 -10.77 11.69
C LEU A 241 2.02 -9.48 11.72
N GLY A 242 0.71 -9.56 11.44
CA GLY A 242 -0.23 -8.45 11.59
C GLY A 242 -0.46 -7.59 10.35
N MET A 243 0.11 -7.92 9.18
CA MET A 243 -0.26 -7.25 7.94
C MET A 243 -1.68 -7.66 7.52
N ASP A 244 -2.59 -6.72 7.40
CA ASP A 244 -4.00 -6.95 7.14
C ASP A 244 -4.58 -6.08 6.01
N HIS A 245 -3.79 -5.15 5.49
CA HIS A 245 -4.13 -4.32 4.35
C HIS A 245 -3.06 -4.43 3.26
N VAL A 246 -3.46 -4.27 1.99
CA VAL A 246 -2.54 -4.10 0.86
C VAL A 246 -3.13 -3.13 -0.15
N ILE A 247 -2.30 -2.25 -0.70
CA ILE A 247 -2.60 -1.54 -1.94
C ILE A 247 -2.21 -2.49 -3.07
N GLY A 248 -3.21 -2.97 -3.81
CA GLY A 248 -2.97 -4.03 -4.78
C GLY A 248 -4.12 -4.27 -5.75
N SER A 249 -3.94 -5.26 -6.62
CA SER A 249 -4.91 -5.57 -7.65
C SER A 249 -5.93 -6.59 -7.18
N VAL A 250 -7.21 -6.24 -7.20
CA VAL A 250 -8.33 -7.17 -6.95
C VAL A 250 -8.43 -8.29 -8.00
N LYS A 251 -7.76 -8.13 -9.15
CA LYS A 251 -7.70 -9.18 -10.20
C LYS A 251 -6.73 -10.30 -9.83
N ARG A 252 -5.84 -10.07 -8.87
CA ARG A 252 -4.93 -11.09 -8.36
C ARG A 252 -5.62 -11.88 -7.26
N LYS A 253 -5.57 -13.19 -7.38
CA LYS A 253 -6.07 -14.09 -6.35
C LYS A 253 -4.93 -14.36 -5.36
N TYR A 254 -4.86 -13.56 -4.31
CA TYR A 254 -3.90 -13.78 -3.24
C TYR A 254 -4.31 -15.00 -2.42
N GLU A 255 -3.38 -15.93 -2.23
CA GLU A 255 -3.62 -17.21 -1.57
C GLU A 255 -2.57 -17.52 -0.53
N VAL A 256 -2.96 -18.21 0.54
CA VAL A 256 -1.99 -18.83 1.46
C VAL A 256 -1.31 -19.97 0.72
N LEU A 257 0.00 -19.92 0.63
CA LEU A 257 0.82 -20.93 -0.04
C LEU A 257 1.39 -21.95 0.94
N ALA A 258 1.54 -23.19 0.48
CA ALA A 258 2.23 -24.23 1.24
C ALA A 258 3.73 -23.92 1.37
N PRO A 259 4.39 -24.36 2.46
CA PRO A 259 5.83 -24.06 2.68
C PRO A 259 6.77 -24.54 1.57
N ASP A 260 6.39 -25.61 0.86
CA ASP A 260 7.14 -26.21 -0.25
C ASP A 260 6.81 -25.57 -1.61
N HIS A 261 5.91 -24.59 -1.66
CA HIS A 261 5.60 -23.89 -2.90
C HIS A 261 6.85 -23.13 -3.41
N PRO A 262 7.19 -23.18 -4.72
CA PRO A 262 8.40 -22.56 -5.25
C PRO A 262 8.58 -21.07 -4.88
N ALA A 263 7.51 -20.29 -4.85
CA ALA A 263 7.56 -18.89 -4.42
C ALA A 263 7.87 -18.72 -2.92
N MET A 264 7.35 -19.63 -2.06
CA MET A 264 7.68 -19.64 -0.64
C MET A 264 9.14 -19.99 -0.41
N LEU A 265 9.64 -21.02 -1.08
CA LEU A 265 11.05 -21.42 -1.03
C LEU A 265 11.94 -20.26 -1.50
N CYS A 266 11.57 -19.58 -2.60
CA CYS A 266 12.30 -18.42 -3.09
C CYS A 266 12.44 -17.33 -2.01
N LEU A 267 11.35 -16.86 -1.42
CA LEU A 267 11.40 -15.77 -0.43
C LEU A 267 12.03 -16.21 0.90
N THR A 268 11.84 -17.47 1.31
CA THR A 268 12.50 -18.03 2.50
C THR A 268 14.01 -18.10 2.32
N ASP A 269 14.48 -18.41 1.11
CA ASP A 269 15.91 -18.42 0.80
C ASP A 269 16.44 -16.98 0.71
N CYS A 270 15.71 -16.04 0.10
CA CYS A 270 16.07 -14.63 0.05
C CYS A 270 16.36 -14.05 1.46
N LEU A 271 15.64 -14.48 2.50
CA LEU A 271 15.89 -14.06 3.89
C LEU A 271 17.17 -14.66 4.52
N LYS A 272 17.88 -15.54 3.82
CA LYS A 272 19.17 -16.11 4.26
C LYS A 272 20.34 -15.59 3.43
N LEU A 273 20.05 -14.85 2.37
CA LEU A 273 21.01 -14.35 1.39
C LEU A 273 21.20 -12.85 1.55
N GLU A 274 22.31 -12.32 1.07
CA GLU A 274 22.61 -10.89 1.12
C GLU A 274 23.02 -10.37 -0.26
N GLY A 275 22.81 -9.06 -0.46
CA GLY A 275 23.27 -8.34 -1.64
C GLY A 275 22.78 -8.97 -2.96
N PHE A 276 23.71 -9.19 -3.87
CA PHE A 276 23.39 -9.66 -5.22
C PHE A 276 22.83 -11.10 -5.25
N ASP A 277 23.11 -11.93 -4.25
CA ASP A 277 22.62 -13.31 -4.19
C ASP A 277 21.10 -13.37 -4.05
N VAL A 278 20.47 -12.35 -3.43
CA VAL A 278 18.98 -12.20 -3.39
C VAL A 278 18.44 -12.07 -4.81
N ILE A 279 19.06 -11.20 -5.62
CA ILE A 279 18.65 -10.99 -7.02
C ILE A 279 18.81 -12.27 -7.83
N MET A 280 19.94 -12.96 -7.68
CA MET A 280 20.20 -14.24 -8.37
C MET A 280 19.17 -15.30 -7.97
N ARG A 281 18.83 -15.42 -6.70
CA ARG A 281 17.81 -16.38 -6.23
C ARG A 281 16.41 -16.09 -6.81
N VAL A 282 16.04 -14.82 -6.92
CA VAL A 282 14.78 -14.41 -7.58
C VAL A 282 14.85 -14.72 -9.09
N GLN A 283 16.00 -14.50 -9.73
CA GLN A 283 16.20 -14.84 -11.14
C GLN A 283 16.05 -16.34 -11.39
N GLU A 284 16.64 -17.19 -10.55
CA GLU A 284 16.47 -18.66 -10.62
C GLU A 284 14.98 -19.04 -10.53
N TYR A 285 14.23 -18.42 -9.65
CA TYR A 285 12.80 -18.69 -9.49
C TYR A 285 12.00 -18.48 -10.77
N TYR A 286 12.24 -17.41 -11.51
CA TYR A 286 11.46 -17.16 -12.73
C TYR A 286 12.09 -17.79 -14.00
N SER A 287 13.34 -18.23 -13.92
CA SER A 287 14.04 -18.90 -15.02
C SER A 287 13.88 -20.44 -15.01
N SER A 288 13.26 -20.97 -13.96
CA SER A 288 12.99 -22.42 -13.78
C SER A 288 11.61 -22.83 -14.29
#